data_8d1eba56e140b337e3c9af273d2a1b3a
#
_entry.id   8d1eba56e140b337e3c9af273d2a1b3a
#
_cell.length_a   1.000
_cell.length_b   1.000
_cell.length_c   1.000
_cell.angle_alpha   90.00
_cell.angle_beta   90.00
_cell.angle_gamma   90.00
#
_symmetry.space_group_name_H-M   'P 1'
#
loop_
_entity.id
_entity.type
_entity.pdbx_description
1 polymer ?
#
loop_
_entity_poly.entity_id
_entity_poly.type
_entity_poly.pdbx_seq_one_letter_code
_entity_poly.pdbx_strand_id
1 'polypeptide(L)'
;VRSMVDFFLLVVLTGAGDELQGMKKGVMELADAILVNKADGDNKQRALVTRAEYERILQFLRQATEHWTTHAYTCSAYTGEGIMDFWQNVVKVFMKQGFANGVLKERRKQQTISWVYTMIEEHLHNLFYRCPEIIKSKGEIEEDVINGKLSATLAVQQLIDKFANADINE
;
A
#
# COMPACT_ATOMS: atom_id res chain seq x y z
N VAL A 1 -1.22 0.82 1.58
CA VAL A 1 -0.61 1.18 2.89
C VAL A 1 0.37 2.34 2.74
N ARG A 2 1.33 2.29 1.78
CA ARG A 2 2.32 3.37 1.58
C ARG A 2 1.68 4.76 1.38
N SER A 3 0.56 4.83 0.68
CA SER A 3 -0.20 6.07 0.43
C SER A 3 -0.93 6.63 1.66
N MET A 4 -0.84 5.96 2.82
CA MET A 4 -1.60 6.32 4.03
C MET A 4 -0.69 6.63 5.22
N VAL A 5 0.63 6.52 5.07
CA VAL A 5 1.59 6.65 6.17
C VAL A 5 2.73 7.61 5.82
N ASP A 6 3.28 8.27 6.82
CA ASP A 6 4.47 9.12 6.66
C ASP A 6 5.74 8.28 6.52
N PHE A 7 5.82 7.18 7.27
CA PHE A 7 6.95 6.26 7.30
C PHE A 7 6.47 4.83 7.00
N PHE A 8 6.98 4.22 5.95
CA PHE A 8 6.63 2.86 5.56
C PHE A 8 7.70 1.88 6.01
N LEU A 9 7.39 1.13 7.05
CA LEU A 9 8.25 0.11 7.62
C LEU A 9 7.89 -1.28 7.06
N LEU A 10 8.86 -1.95 6.46
CA LEU A 10 8.73 -3.34 6.07
C LEU A 10 9.32 -4.23 7.17
N VAL A 11 8.47 -5.00 7.85
CA VAL A 11 8.90 -5.97 8.87
C VAL A 11 9.01 -7.35 8.24
N VAL A 12 10.17 -7.98 8.41
CA VAL A 12 10.50 -9.29 7.84
C VAL A 12 10.99 -10.25 8.94
N LEU A 13 10.97 -11.54 8.65
CA LEU A 13 11.45 -12.57 9.54
C LEU A 13 12.81 -13.10 9.06
N THR A 14 13.55 -13.74 9.99
CA THR A 14 14.79 -14.45 9.68
C THR A 14 14.52 -15.74 8.92
N GLY A 15 15.44 -16.16 8.09
CA GLY A 15 15.36 -17.46 7.38
C GLY A 15 14.58 -17.42 6.07
N ALA A 16 14.19 -16.24 5.59
CA ALA A 16 13.44 -16.04 4.36
C ALA A 16 14.30 -16.16 3.06
N GLY A 17 15.30 -17.01 3.04
CA GLY A 17 16.14 -17.21 1.84
C GLY A 17 15.33 -17.51 0.57
N ASP A 18 14.30 -18.36 0.66
CA ASP A 18 13.36 -18.62 -0.44
C ASP A 18 12.30 -17.52 -0.55
N GLU A 19 11.90 -16.89 0.55
CA GLU A 19 10.95 -15.78 0.56
C GLU A 19 11.55 -14.49 0.00
N LEU A 20 12.88 -14.28 0.10
CA LEU A 20 13.57 -13.16 -0.55
C LEU A 20 13.40 -13.19 -2.07
N GLN A 21 13.38 -14.38 -2.68
CA GLN A 21 13.11 -14.53 -4.13
C GLN A 21 11.63 -14.34 -4.45
N GLY A 22 10.72 -14.68 -3.53
CA GLY A 22 9.28 -14.50 -3.65
C GLY A 22 8.79 -13.11 -3.26
N MET A 23 9.55 -12.38 -2.44
CA MET A 23 9.18 -11.02 -2.04
C MET A 23 9.33 -10.09 -3.24
N LYS A 24 8.20 -9.63 -3.72
CA LYS A 24 8.13 -8.73 -4.88
C LYS A 24 9.03 -7.53 -4.62
N LYS A 25 10.11 -7.36 -5.37
CA LYS A 25 11.05 -6.22 -5.31
C LYS A 25 10.32 -4.88 -5.15
N GLY A 26 9.13 -4.75 -5.75
CA GLY A 26 8.30 -3.56 -5.65
C GLY A 26 7.89 -3.13 -4.24
N VAL A 27 7.78 -4.05 -3.27
CA VAL A 27 7.46 -3.66 -1.88
C VAL A 27 8.68 -3.04 -1.19
N MET A 28 9.88 -3.57 -1.46
CA MET A 28 11.12 -3.01 -0.91
C MET A 28 11.43 -1.61 -1.46
N GLU A 29 11.08 -1.35 -2.72
CA GLU A 29 11.22 -0.02 -3.33
C GLU A 29 10.33 1.05 -2.69
N LEU A 30 9.30 0.63 -1.95
CA LEU A 30 8.41 1.54 -1.23
C LEU A 30 8.81 1.76 0.22
N ALA A 31 9.73 0.96 0.76
CA ALA A 31 10.08 0.99 2.18
C ALA A 31 11.03 2.14 2.54
N ASP A 32 10.74 2.81 3.65
CA ASP A 32 11.64 3.80 4.25
C ASP A 32 12.65 3.13 5.19
N ALA A 33 12.32 1.94 5.72
CA ALA A 33 13.26 1.05 6.42
C ALA A 33 12.77 -0.41 6.33
N ILE A 34 13.71 -1.35 6.49
CA ILE A 34 13.43 -2.76 6.66
C ILE A 34 13.84 -3.17 8.08
N LEU A 35 12.97 -3.89 8.79
CA LEU A 35 13.22 -4.35 10.16
C LEU A 35 13.12 -5.87 10.23
N VAL A 36 14.24 -6.54 10.44
CA VAL A 36 14.32 -7.99 10.62
C VAL A 36 13.98 -8.31 12.06
N ASN A 37 12.80 -8.89 12.28
CA ASN A 37 12.31 -9.26 13.61
C ASN A 37 12.75 -10.67 14.03
N LYS A 38 12.52 -11.01 15.29
CA LYS A 38 12.94 -12.23 15.97
C LYS A 38 14.46 -12.41 16.02
N ALA A 39 15.19 -11.29 16.23
CA ALA A 39 16.64 -11.28 16.35
C ALA A 39 17.09 -11.57 17.80
N ASP A 40 16.58 -12.64 18.38
CA ASP A 40 16.88 -13.09 19.75
C ASP A 40 17.33 -14.56 19.79
N GLY A 41 17.92 -14.96 20.91
CA GLY A 41 18.40 -16.33 21.14
C GLY A 41 19.28 -16.86 20.00
N ASP A 42 19.08 -18.10 19.62
CA ASP A 42 19.83 -18.77 18.55
C ASP A 42 19.57 -18.16 17.15
N ASN A 43 18.51 -17.37 17.04
CA ASN A 43 18.12 -16.75 15.77
C ASN A 43 18.89 -15.46 15.49
N LYS A 44 19.61 -14.90 16.47
CA LYS A 44 20.31 -13.61 16.35
C LYS A 44 21.30 -13.58 15.17
N GLN A 45 22.09 -14.65 15.00
CA GLN A 45 23.04 -14.74 13.89
C GLN A 45 22.34 -14.77 12.52
N ARG A 46 21.25 -15.52 12.42
CA ARG A 46 20.44 -15.56 11.19
C ARG A 46 19.83 -14.20 10.86
N ALA A 47 19.36 -13.45 11.86
CA ALA A 47 18.84 -12.11 11.69
C ALA A 47 19.90 -11.13 11.14
N LEU A 48 21.14 -11.23 11.63
CA LEU A 48 22.25 -10.41 11.14
C LEU A 48 22.62 -10.72 9.68
N VAL A 49 22.61 -12.02 9.31
CA VAL A 49 22.83 -12.44 7.91
C VAL A 49 21.71 -11.89 7.01
N THR A 50 20.46 -12.11 7.40
CA THR A 50 19.28 -11.60 6.66
C THR A 50 19.32 -10.07 6.52
N ARG A 51 19.67 -9.35 7.58
CA ARG A 51 19.87 -7.89 7.51
C ARG A 51 20.92 -7.52 6.46
N ALA A 52 22.08 -8.19 6.46
CA ALA A 52 23.15 -7.91 5.51
C ALA A 52 22.76 -8.19 4.05
N GLU A 53 21.92 -9.21 3.83
CA GLU A 53 21.35 -9.51 2.51
C GLU A 53 20.41 -8.39 2.04
N TYR A 54 19.52 -7.91 2.89
CA TYR A 54 18.65 -6.75 2.57
C TYR A 54 19.47 -5.49 2.31
N GLU A 55 20.49 -5.17 3.12
CA GLU A 55 21.38 -4.03 2.89
C GLU A 55 22.02 -4.09 1.50
N ARG A 56 22.47 -5.27 1.08
CA ARG A 56 23.06 -5.47 -0.25
C ARG A 56 22.04 -5.21 -1.36
N ILE A 57 20.79 -5.66 -1.21
CA ILE A 57 19.73 -5.45 -2.20
C ILE A 57 19.36 -3.96 -2.27
N LEU A 58 19.23 -3.30 -1.12
CA LEU A 58 18.84 -1.90 -1.03
C LEU A 58 19.81 -0.95 -1.78
N GLN A 59 21.09 -1.32 -1.90
CA GLN A 59 22.08 -0.53 -2.66
C GLN A 59 21.75 -0.41 -4.15
N PHE A 60 20.96 -1.33 -4.71
CA PHE A 60 20.55 -1.35 -6.12
C PHE A 60 19.15 -0.77 -6.36
N LEU A 61 18.42 -0.44 -5.29
CA LEU A 61 17.07 0.09 -5.39
C LEU A 61 17.08 1.62 -5.34
N ARG A 62 16.07 2.23 -5.97
CA ARG A 62 15.84 3.67 -5.82
C ARG A 62 15.37 3.99 -4.41
N GLN A 63 15.75 5.16 -3.93
CA GLN A 63 15.27 5.65 -2.64
C GLN A 63 13.74 5.86 -2.67
N ALA A 64 13.04 5.28 -1.71
CA ALA A 64 11.60 5.41 -1.55
C ALA A 64 11.16 6.85 -1.19
N THR A 65 12.03 7.57 -0.51
CA THR A 65 11.82 8.94 -0.05
C THR A 65 13.02 9.79 -0.41
N GLU A 66 12.77 10.95 -0.97
CA GLU A 66 13.81 11.91 -1.34
C GLU A 66 14.62 12.34 -0.11
N HIS A 67 15.93 12.39 -0.25
CA HIS A 67 16.88 12.71 0.82
C HIS A 67 16.90 11.73 2.01
N TRP A 68 16.40 10.50 1.81
CA TRP A 68 16.43 9.44 2.81
C TRP A 68 16.98 8.14 2.22
N THR A 69 18.02 7.59 2.84
CA THR A 69 18.57 6.29 2.46
C THR A 69 17.91 5.20 3.29
N THR A 70 17.29 4.25 2.61
CA THR A 70 16.66 3.08 3.23
C THR A 70 17.74 2.11 3.72
N HIS A 71 17.66 1.68 4.97
CA HIS A 71 18.54 0.70 5.58
C HIS A 71 17.75 -0.45 6.22
N ALA A 72 18.44 -1.58 6.45
CA ALA A 72 17.90 -2.72 7.17
C ALA A 72 18.43 -2.76 8.61
N TYR A 73 17.54 -3.07 9.55
CA TYR A 73 17.81 -3.13 10.99
C TYR A 73 17.35 -4.48 11.54
N THR A 74 17.77 -4.80 12.76
CA THR A 74 17.30 -5.99 13.49
C THR A 74 16.61 -5.59 14.78
N CYS A 75 15.59 -6.36 15.17
CA CYS A 75 14.93 -6.22 16.47
C CYS A 75 14.39 -7.55 16.96
N SER A 76 14.05 -7.61 18.24
CA SER A 76 13.25 -8.67 18.82
C SER A 76 12.01 -8.07 19.47
N ALA A 77 10.83 -8.38 18.94
CA ALA A 77 9.57 -8.01 19.57
C ALA A 77 9.34 -8.77 20.90
N TYR A 78 10.02 -9.90 21.11
CA TYR A 78 9.91 -10.69 22.32
C TYR A 78 10.71 -10.07 23.48
N THR A 79 11.96 -9.68 23.24
CA THR A 79 12.84 -9.08 24.27
C THR A 79 12.77 -7.56 24.34
N GLY A 80 12.27 -6.91 23.30
CA GLY A 80 12.31 -5.44 23.12
C GLY A 80 13.66 -4.94 22.58
N GLU A 81 14.66 -5.79 22.40
CA GLU A 81 15.98 -5.41 21.89
C GLU A 81 15.86 -4.75 20.50
N GLY A 82 16.50 -3.61 20.32
CA GLY A 82 16.55 -2.86 19.06
C GLY A 82 15.31 -2.01 18.75
N ILE A 83 14.17 -2.22 19.41
CA ILE A 83 12.92 -1.49 19.10
C ILE A 83 13.05 -0.01 19.47
N MET A 84 13.50 0.29 20.69
CA MET A 84 13.61 1.67 21.15
C MET A 84 14.70 2.42 20.40
N ASP A 85 15.82 1.76 20.11
CA ASP A 85 16.91 2.32 19.31
C ASP A 85 16.44 2.67 17.89
N PHE A 86 15.73 1.73 17.23
CA PHE A 86 15.11 1.96 15.93
C PHE A 86 14.15 3.14 15.95
N TRP A 87 13.29 3.25 16.97
CA TRP A 87 12.36 4.36 17.10
C TRP A 87 13.08 5.71 17.25
N GLN A 88 14.07 5.78 18.13
CA GLN A 88 14.77 7.04 18.43
C GLN A 88 15.70 7.48 17.27
N ASN A 89 16.47 6.56 16.72
CA ASN A 89 17.56 6.86 15.81
C ASN A 89 17.18 6.70 14.32
N VAL A 90 16.04 6.06 14.02
CA VAL A 90 15.57 5.90 12.64
C VAL A 90 14.26 6.66 12.44
N VAL A 91 13.19 6.27 13.13
CA VAL A 91 11.86 6.84 12.87
C VAL A 91 11.81 8.33 13.21
N LYS A 92 12.28 8.72 14.42
CA LYS A 92 12.29 10.14 14.82
C LYS A 92 13.21 10.99 13.95
N VAL A 93 14.35 10.45 13.53
CA VAL A 93 15.29 11.16 12.65
C VAL A 93 14.66 11.36 11.28
N PHE A 94 14.05 10.32 10.69
CA PHE A 94 13.29 10.43 9.45
C PHE A 94 12.21 11.51 9.52
N MET A 95 11.37 11.47 10.57
CA MET A 95 10.30 12.44 10.74
C MET A 95 10.84 13.87 10.85
N LYS A 96 11.89 14.08 11.67
CA LYS A 96 12.52 15.38 11.83
C LYS A 96 13.08 15.92 10.50
N GLN A 97 13.84 15.11 9.77
CA GLN A 97 14.41 15.48 8.48
C GLN A 97 13.33 15.71 7.42
N GLY A 98 12.37 14.82 7.31
CA GLY A 98 11.31 14.88 6.32
C GLY A 98 10.37 16.09 6.51
N PHE A 99 10.17 16.54 7.76
CA PHE A 99 9.46 17.80 8.01
C PHE A 99 10.34 19.02 7.74
N ALA A 100 11.62 18.98 8.10
CA ALA A 100 12.53 20.09 7.89
C ALA A 100 12.78 20.41 6.41
N ASN A 101 12.86 19.37 5.56
CA ASN A 101 13.06 19.53 4.11
C ASN A 101 11.75 19.61 3.31
N GLY A 102 10.58 19.52 3.97
CA GLY A 102 9.27 19.65 3.34
C GLY A 102 8.72 18.38 2.63
N VAL A 103 9.52 17.32 2.51
CA VAL A 103 9.13 16.07 1.81
C VAL A 103 7.88 15.44 2.43
N LEU A 104 7.79 15.37 3.75
CA LEU A 104 6.61 14.82 4.43
C LEU A 104 5.37 15.73 4.28
N LYS A 105 5.56 17.03 4.23
CA LYS A 105 4.45 17.97 4.00
C LYS A 105 3.85 17.78 2.61
N GLU A 106 4.71 17.65 1.60
CA GLU A 106 4.25 17.39 0.23
C GLU A 106 3.62 15.99 0.09
N ARG A 107 4.22 14.97 0.73
CA ARG A 107 3.63 13.62 0.78
C ARG A 107 2.21 13.64 1.35
N ARG A 108 1.98 14.27 2.50
CA ARG A 108 0.65 14.37 3.12
C ARG A 108 -0.35 15.10 2.23
N LYS A 109 0.09 16.14 1.53
CA LYS A 109 -0.75 16.85 0.57
C LYS A 109 -1.21 15.91 -0.57
N GLN A 110 -0.28 15.16 -1.16
CA GLN A 110 -0.60 14.21 -2.22
C GLN A 110 -1.51 13.07 -1.71
N GLN A 111 -1.26 12.57 -0.51
CA GLN A 111 -2.11 11.57 0.14
C GLN A 111 -3.54 12.10 0.34
N THR A 112 -3.68 13.33 0.82
CA THR A 112 -5.01 13.95 1.02
C THR A 112 -5.77 14.09 -0.30
N ILE A 113 -5.10 14.56 -1.36
CA ILE A 113 -5.70 14.69 -2.69
C ILE A 113 -6.12 13.30 -3.22
N SER A 114 -5.22 12.32 -3.15
CA SER A 114 -5.52 10.94 -3.58
C SER A 114 -6.72 10.37 -2.83
N TRP A 115 -6.82 10.64 -1.54
CA TRP A 115 -7.93 10.17 -0.71
C TRP A 115 -9.26 10.81 -1.10
N VAL A 116 -9.26 12.10 -1.44
CA VAL A 116 -10.46 12.77 -1.97
C VAL A 116 -10.97 12.08 -3.23
N TYR A 117 -10.08 11.77 -4.18
CA TYR A 117 -10.50 11.07 -5.41
C TYR A 117 -11.00 9.64 -5.11
N THR A 118 -10.34 8.90 -4.23
CA THR A 118 -10.82 7.58 -3.81
C THR A 118 -12.23 7.64 -3.21
N MET A 119 -12.48 8.62 -2.33
CA MET A 119 -13.82 8.81 -1.76
C MET A 119 -14.87 9.19 -2.80
N ILE A 120 -14.50 9.99 -3.81
CA ILE A 120 -15.40 10.31 -4.93
C ILE A 120 -15.74 9.05 -5.73
N GLU A 121 -14.72 8.24 -6.07
CA GLU A 121 -14.92 6.98 -6.80
C GLU A 121 -15.80 6.00 -6.01
N GLU A 122 -15.54 5.82 -4.72
CA GLU A 122 -16.38 5.00 -3.83
C GLU A 122 -17.82 5.53 -3.74
N HIS A 123 -17.98 6.83 -3.67
CA HIS A 123 -19.32 7.45 -3.62
C HIS A 123 -20.08 7.23 -4.94
N LEU A 124 -19.44 7.47 -6.08
CA LEU A 124 -20.03 7.23 -7.40
C LEU A 124 -20.38 5.75 -7.60
N HIS A 125 -19.48 4.85 -7.20
CA HIS A 125 -19.75 3.42 -7.22
C HIS A 125 -20.99 3.06 -6.38
N ASN A 126 -21.08 3.59 -5.16
CA ASN A 126 -22.22 3.34 -4.29
C ASN A 126 -23.52 3.93 -4.84
N LEU A 127 -23.50 5.15 -5.41
CA LEU A 127 -24.66 5.75 -6.06
C LEU A 127 -25.16 4.87 -7.21
N PHE A 128 -24.26 4.41 -8.06
CA PHE A 128 -24.61 3.56 -9.20
C PHE A 128 -25.20 2.22 -8.77
N TYR A 129 -24.50 1.46 -7.94
CA TYR A 129 -24.91 0.10 -7.59
C TYR A 129 -26.07 0.01 -6.57
N ARG A 130 -26.38 1.11 -5.87
CA ARG A 130 -27.56 1.20 -5.00
C ARG A 130 -28.78 1.80 -5.69
N CYS A 131 -28.65 2.27 -6.93
CA CYS A 131 -29.77 2.81 -7.69
C CYS A 131 -30.80 1.71 -7.94
N PRO A 132 -32.09 1.89 -7.58
CA PRO A 132 -33.12 0.87 -7.74
C PRO A 132 -33.31 0.40 -9.19
N GLU A 133 -33.15 1.27 -10.18
CA GLU A 133 -33.26 0.98 -11.60
C GLU A 133 -32.11 0.05 -12.04
N ILE A 134 -30.91 0.27 -11.51
CA ILE A 134 -29.74 -0.59 -11.77
C ILE A 134 -29.93 -1.94 -11.12
N ILE A 135 -30.35 -1.99 -9.85
CA ILE A 135 -30.59 -3.25 -9.14
C ILE A 135 -31.61 -4.11 -9.89
N LYS A 136 -32.69 -3.51 -10.40
CA LYS A 136 -33.75 -4.22 -11.13
C LYS A 136 -33.30 -4.76 -12.50
N SER A 137 -32.48 -3.98 -13.23
CA SER A 137 -32.15 -4.28 -14.62
C SER A 137 -30.82 -5.03 -14.80
N LYS A 138 -29.97 -5.03 -13.80
CA LYS A 138 -28.63 -5.61 -13.89
C LYS A 138 -28.64 -7.08 -14.27
N GLY A 139 -29.49 -7.91 -13.62
CA GLY A 139 -29.56 -9.34 -13.87
C GLY A 139 -29.98 -9.69 -15.31
N GLU A 140 -31.00 -9.01 -15.84
CA GLU A 140 -31.48 -9.22 -17.22
C GLU A 140 -30.40 -8.83 -18.25
N ILE A 141 -29.75 -7.69 -18.05
CA ILE A 141 -28.68 -7.22 -18.94
C ILE A 141 -27.46 -8.16 -18.90
N GLU A 142 -27.09 -8.66 -17.73
CA GLU A 142 -26.01 -9.66 -17.58
C GLU A 142 -26.34 -10.96 -18.32
N GLU A 143 -27.58 -11.47 -18.21
CA GLU A 143 -28.04 -12.67 -18.96
C GLU A 143 -28.00 -12.44 -20.47
N ASP A 144 -28.41 -11.29 -20.96
CA ASP A 144 -28.38 -10.97 -22.40
C ASP A 144 -26.94 -10.87 -22.93
N VAL A 145 -26.00 -10.39 -22.12
CA VAL A 145 -24.56 -10.39 -22.48
C VAL A 145 -24.03 -11.83 -22.53
N ILE A 146 -24.32 -12.64 -21.51
CA ILE A 146 -23.87 -14.06 -21.45
C ILE A 146 -24.43 -14.86 -22.62
N ASN A 147 -25.68 -14.62 -23.00
CA ASN A 147 -26.34 -15.29 -24.11
C ASN A 147 -25.98 -14.71 -25.50
N GLY A 148 -25.08 -13.73 -25.58
CA GLY A 148 -24.63 -13.10 -26.81
C GLY A 148 -25.68 -12.24 -27.54
N LYS A 149 -26.79 -11.90 -26.87
CA LYS A 149 -27.84 -11.02 -27.41
C LYS A 149 -27.43 -9.54 -27.34
N LEU A 150 -26.61 -9.18 -26.38
CA LEU A 150 -26.14 -7.84 -26.14
C LEU A 150 -24.60 -7.80 -26.06
N SER A 151 -23.96 -6.85 -26.70
CA SER A 151 -22.52 -6.65 -26.52
C SER A 151 -22.22 -5.98 -25.17
N ALA A 152 -21.04 -6.28 -24.59
CA ALA A 152 -20.64 -5.67 -23.33
C ALA A 152 -20.66 -4.13 -23.37
N THR A 153 -20.28 -3.53 -24.50
CA THR A 153 -20.31 -2.06 -24.68
C THR A 153 -21.72 -1.50 -24.62
N LEU A 154 -22.67 -2.16 -25.30
CA LEU A 154 -24.07 -1.74 -25.26
C LEU A 154 -24.70 -1.98 -23.88
N ALA A 155 -24.33 -3.05 -23.19
CA ALA A 155 -24.77 -3.31 -21.83
C ALA A 155 -24.36 -2.18 -20.87
N VAL A 156 -23.09 -1.75 -20.94
CA VAL A 156 -22.58 -0.62 -20.15
C VAL A 156 -23.37 0.66 -20.49
N GLN A 157 -23.59 0.95 -21.78
CA GLN A 157 -24.32 2.13 -22.19
C GLN A 157 -25.76 2.13 -21.64
N GLN A 158 -26.48 0.99 -21.76
CA GLN A 158 -27.83 0.85 -21.23
C GLN A 158 -27.90 1.05 -19.70
N LEU A 159 -26.92 0.52 -18.95
CA LEU A 159 -26.86 0.71 -17.50
C LEU A 159 -26.60 2.18 -17.15
N ILE A 160 -25.69 2.85 -17.87
CA ILE A 160 -25.41 4.28 -17.66
C ILE A 160 -26.62 5.14 -17.99
N ASP A 161 -27.31 4.87 -19.11
CA ASP A 161 -28.51 5.60 -19.50
C ASP A 161 -29.65 5.42 -18.48
N LYS A 162 -29.84 4.23 -17.95
CA LYS A 162 -30.81 3.95 -16.87
C LYS A 162 -30.46 4.72 -15.59
N PHE A 163 -29.18 4.75 -15.22
CA PHE A 163 -28.72 5.50 -14.06
C PHE A 163 -28.90 7.02 -14.23
N ALA A 164 -28.55 7.55 -15.42
CA ALA A 164 -28.69 8.97 -15.71
C ALA A 164 -30.15 9.44 -15.76
N ASN A 165 -31.08 8.56 -16.12
CA ASN A 165 -32.51 8.85 -16.17
C ASN A 165 -33.25 8.50 -14.87
N ALA A 166 -32.56 7.87 -13.90
CA ALA A 166 -33.11 7.68 -12.57
C ALA A 166 -33.17 9.04 -11.85
N ASP A 167 -34.31 9.33 -11.22
CA ASP A 167 -34.42 10.51 -10.35
C ASP A 167 -33.47 10.34 -9.16
N ILE A 168 -32.29 10.94 -9.27
CA ILE A 168 -31.27 10.97 -8.21
C ILE A 168 -31.67 12.10 -7.21
N ASN A 169 -32.91 12.03 -6.75
CA ASN A 169 -33.44 12.93 -5.74
C ASN A 169 -33.69 12.12 -4.45
N GLU A 170 -32.59 11.89 -3.69
CA GLU A 170 -32.66 11.76 -2.22
C GLU A 170 -31.33 12.15 -1.58
#